data_0954212bc4743ed64ff2123fd2e6ff48
#
_entry.id   0954212bc4743ed64ff2123fd2e6ff48
#
_cell.length_a   1.000
_cell.length_b   1.000
_cell.length_c   1.000
_cell.angle_alpha   90.00
_cell.angle_beta   90.00
_cell.angle_gamma   90.00
#
_symmetry.space_group_name_H-M   'P 1'
#
loop_
_entity.id
_entity.type
_entity.pdbx_description
1 polymer ?
#
loop_
_entity_poly.entity_id
_entity_poly.type
_entity_poly.pdbx_seq_one_letter_code
_entity_poly.pdbx_strand_id
1 'polypeptide(L)'
;VVTGCGGTTVVLFNDESYIIAVPTTELIVNKTGLTESGLTTITSYDGKEQPVFGLFGTFTYQAKKELKKYASSTGIKKIMCTYDKMEYLEQYLNPTDFRLLIDEYHILLKAYSYRQKAVDGVLDCFRKYKSFCFMSATPISADFTPSILSDVELVEAQWDNTDTLIVKLDQTNHPYVKAANYINAYKKDGYLEINGNKSTEAYFFINSVTDIASILEYCQLGNEEVKIVCADNPSNRNKLAGYTISNSRSANKPFTFITSKSFEGAVYFSETGMCFVVSNSSNTNTLLDISTDIYQIAGRIRTESNPFRNIMVHIFNSVGKRKLNLDITYEEMVQRMNDEIEGANELITAINNSSKKAKSMAEKMLNSAYAVCDKEGNYFLNDMLVKLDLYNFKLEKVIYNDGIALRKEHNANGNMTTELEYERLNETMNKAGKKLSFKDAFLRYTELLQNMVITPETDEIVRVQPLVVPAYHKLGTDKVRSLRYIKTAIEKALISLESDKNRDTKIVQILSKQIKTGFFSNADIKSWIREAYDILGITDKVKATDLDKWFDCKPAAKWIDSKTVKGYEIYRPKIVFK
;
A
#
# COMPACT_ATOMS: atom_id res chain seq x y z
N VAL A 1 -22.04 16.23 8.11
CA VAL A 1 -22.90 15.11 8.52
C VAL A 1 -22.09 14.21 9.44
N VAL A 2 -22.60 13.86 10.63
CA VAL A 2 -21.90 12.97 11.58
C VAL A 2 -21.80 11.55 11.04
N THR A 3 -20.69 10.84 11.30
CA THR A 3 -20.51 9.44 10.88
C THR A 3 -21.66 8.57 11.42
N GLY A 4 -22.31 7.82 10.52
CA GLY A 4 -23.40 6.92 10.89
C GLY A 4 -24.76 7.55 11.10
N CYS A 5 -24.97 8.81 10.70
CA CYS A 5 -26.27 9.49 10.76
C CYS A 5 -27.39 8.86 9.91
N GLY A 6 -27.08 7.87 9.08
CA GLY A 6 -28.06 7.15 8.26
C GLY A 6 -28.35 7.76 6.90
N GLY A 7 -27.58 8.75 6.43
CA GLY A 7 -27.84 9.43 5.15
C GLY A 7 -28.02 8.48 3.97
N THR A 8 -27.12 7.52 3.78
CA THR A 8 -27.25 6.46 2.75
C THR A 8 -28.53 5.63 2.93
N THR A 9 -28.95 5.37 4.19
CA THR A 9 -30.17 4.61 4.49
C THR A 9 -31.43 5.39 4.08
N VAL A 10 -31.47 6.69 4.35
CA VAL A 10 -32.57 7.56 3.90
C VAL A 10 -32.69 7.53 2.39
N VAL A 11 -31.61 7.59 1.66
CA VAL A 11 -31.62 7.53 0.18
C VAL A 11 -32.08 6.15 -0.33
N LEU A 12 -31.73 5.06 0.36
CA LEU A 12 -32.16 3.72 -0.01
C LEU A 12 -33.68 3.51 0.14
N PHE A 13 -34.33 4.15 1.12
CA PHE A 13 -35.72 3.90 1.43
C PHE A 13 -36.71 5.04 1.07
N ASN A 14 -36.20 6.15 0.49
CA ASN A 14 -37.10 7.20 -0.04
C ASN A 14 -37.79 6.78 -1.35
N ASP A 15 -38.72 7.58 -1.80
CA ASP A 15 -39.61 7.27 -2.95
C ASP A 15 -39.09 7.82 -4.29
N GLU A 16 -37.75 7.96 -4.45
CA GLU A 16 -37.09 8.42 -5.66
C GLU A 16 -36.10 7.37 -6.18
N SER A 17 -35.87 7.33 -7.49
CA SER A 17 -34.85 6.46 -8.07
C SER A 17 -33.44 7.05 -7.86
N TYR A 18 -32.53 6.25 -7.33
CA TYR A 18 -31.17 6.67 -7.00
C TYR A 18 -30.11 5.72 -7.53
N ILE A 19 -29.02 6.32 -7.97
CA ILE A 19 -27.71 5.66 -8.02
C ILE A 19 -26.89 6.17 -6.83
N ILE A 20 -26.29 5.23 -6.08
CA ILE A 20 -25.49 5.50 -4.89
C ILE A 20 -24.08 4.99 -5.18
N ALA A 21 -23.19 5.91 -5.50
CA ALA A 21 -21.78 5.60 -5.74
C ALA A 21 -20.99 5.62 -4.43
N VAL A 22 -20.23 4.56 -4.17
CA VAL A 22 -19.47 4.38 -2.94
C VAL A 22 -17.99 4.05 -3.23
N PRO A 23 -17.04 4.40 -2.36
CA PRO A 23 -15.63 4.14 -2.61
C PRO A 23 -15.26 2.66 -2.49
N THR A 24 -15.96 1.88 -1.65
CA THR A 24 -15.54 0.51 -1.31
C THR A 24 -16.70 -0.50 -1.45
N THR A 25 -16.32 -1.74 -1.78
CA THR A 25 -17.25 -2.88 -1.80
C THR A 25 -17.88 -3.13 -0.42
N GLU A 26 -17.13 -2.89 0.66
CA GLU A 26 -17.59 -3.11 2.05
C GLU A 26 -18.85 -2.30 2.36
N LEU A 27 -18.97 -1.07 1.86
CA LEU A 27 -20.16 -0.25 2.03
C LEU A 27 -21.40 -0.88 1.37
N ILE A 28 -21.26 -1.48 0.18
CA ILE A 28 -22.36 -2.18 -0.51
C ILE A 28 -22.73 -3.44 0.27
N VAL A 29 -21.74 -4.29 0.60
CA VAL A 29 -21.95 -5.54 1.34
C VAL A 29 -22.63 -5.27 2.68
N ASN A 30 -22.23 -4.23 3.39
CA ASN A 30 -22.81 -3.87 4.68
C ASN A 30 -24.27 -3.39 4.59
N LYS A 31 -24.68 -2.78 3.49
CA LYS A 31 -26.05 -2.33 3.29
C LYS A 31 -26.96 -3.39 2.67
N THR A 32 -26.42 -4.23 1.79
CA THR A 32 -27.21 -5.14 0.95
C THR A 32 -27.10 -6.62 1.33
N GLY A 33 -26.05 -7.00 2.04
CA GLY A 33 -25.73 -8.41 2.34
C GLY A 33 -25.19 -9.20 1.13
N LEU A 34 -25.05 -8.57 -0.04
CA LEU A 34 -24.59 -9.22 -1.25
C LEU A 34 -23.11 -9.62 -1.15
N THR A 35 -22.76 -10.77 -1.70
CA THR A 35 -21.38 -11.25 -1.83
C THR A 35 -20.81 -11.06 -3.24
N GLU A 36 -21.69 -10.82 -4.22
CA GLU A 36 -21.36 -10.52 -5.62
C GLU A 36 -22.38 -9.55 -6.21
N SER A 37 -22.11 -9.01 -7.40
CA SER A 37 -23.03 -8.11 -8.09
C SER A 37 -24.36 -8.80 -8.41
N GLY A 38 -25.48 -8.17 -8.04
CA GLY A 38 -26.83 -8.73 -8.26
C GLY A 38 -27.93 -7.94 -7.57
N LEU A 39 -29.15 -8.42 -7.73
CA LEU A 39 -30.36 -7.87 -7.12
C LEU A 39 -30.63 -8.52 -5.76
N THR A 40 -30.96 -7.72 -4.76
CA THR A 40 -31.43 -8.17 -3.46
C THR A 40 -32.56 -7.29 -2.97
N THR A 41 -33.30 -7.73 -1.94
CA THR A 41 -34.26 -6.91 -1.22
C THR A 41 -33.73 -6.63 0.17
N ILE A 42 -33.68 -5.36 0.54
CA ILE A 42 -33.31 -4.92 1.89
C ILE A 42 -34.55 -4.44 2.62
N THR A 43 -34.55 -4.56 3.94
CA THR A 43 -35.65 -4.16 4.80
C THR A 43 -35.22 -3.04 5.74
N SER A 44 -35.99 -1.97 5.80
CA SER A 44 -35.76 -0.88 6.74
C SER A 44 -36.16 -1.27 8.16
N TYR A 45 -35.84 -0.43 9.15
CA TYR A 45 -36.20 -0.65 10.54
C TYR A 45 -37.71 -0.71 10.78
N ASP A 46 -38.50 0.06 10.01
CA ASP A 46 -39.97 0.09 10.05
C ASP A 46 -40.63 -0.97 9.15
N GLY A 47 -39.85 -1.91 8.60
CA GLY A 47 -40.36 -3.03 7.82
C GLY A 47 -40.60 -2.74 6.34
N LYS A 48 -40.22 -1.55 5.81
CA LYS A 48 -40.33 -1.25 4.38
C LYS A 48 -39.33 -2.06 3.59
N GLU A 49 -39.78 -2.83 2.60
CA GLU A 49 -38.94 -3.57 1.69
C GLU A 49 -38.55 -2.73 0.47
N GLN A 50 -37.30 -2.81 0.06
CA GLN A 50 -36.76 -2.10 -1.10
C GLN A 50 -35.81 -2.99 -1.91
N PRO A 51 -36.16 -3.29 -3.19
CA PRO A 51 -35.22 -3.92 -4.11
C PRO A 51 -34.03 -3.00 -4.40
N VAL A 52 -32.83 -3.53 -4.25
CA VAL A 52 -31.55 -2.82 -4.50
C VAL A 52 -30.64 -3.67 -5.37
N PHE A 53 -30.11 -3.08 -6.42
CA PHE A 53 -29.08 -3.72 -7.23
C PHE A 53 -27.70 -3.29 -6.74
N GLY A 54 -26.86 -4.25 -6.31
CA GLY A 54 -25.45 -4.01 -5.97
C GLY A 54 -24.54 -4.28 -7.16
N LEU A 55 -23.69 -3.31 -7.54
CA LEU A 55 -22.74 -3.42 -8.64
C LEU A 55 -21.32 -3.18 -8.16
N PHE A 56 -20.54 -4.25 -8.02
CA PHE A 56 -19.16 -4.21 -7.54
C PHE A 56 -18.37 -5.44 -7.99
N GLY A 57 -17.04 -5.42 -7.86
CA GLY A 57 -16.18 -6.54 -8.24
C GLY A 57 -16.32 -6.92 -9.72
N THR A 58 -16.44 -8.21 -10.00
CA THR A 58 -16.58 -8.71 -11.38
C THR A 58 -18.01 -8.54 -11.88
N PHE A 59 -18.20 -7.82 -12.98
CA PHE A 59 -19.52 -7.63 -13.61
C PHE A 59 -19.79 -8.75 -14.61
N THR A 60 -20.33 -9.85 -14.11
CA THR A 60 -20.61 -11.07 -14.85
C THR A 60 -21.71 -10.90 -15.91
N TYR A 61 -21.77 -11.81 -16.89
CA TYR A 61 -22.86 -11.82 -17.88
C TYR A 61 -24.25 -11.93 -17.22
N GLN A 62 -24.36 -12.75 -16.19
CA GLN A 62 -25.63 -12.93 -15.44
C GLN A 62 -26.04 -11.63 -14.74
N ALA A 63 -25.12 -10.97 -14.06
CA ALA A 63 -25.38 -9.68 -13.40
C ALA A 63 -25.76 -8.58 -14.41
N LYS A 64 -25.16 -8.57 -15.62
CA LYS A 64 -25.56 -7.66 -16.70
C LYS A 64 -26.98 -7.89 -17.18
N LYS A 65 -27.39 -9.15 -17.35
CA LYS A 65 -28.76 -9.51 -17.74
C LYS A 65 -29.77 -9.12 -16.66
N GLU A 66 -29.42 -9.35 -15.40
CA GLU A 66 -30.25 -9.01 -14.25
C GLU A 66 -30.40 -7.48 -14.12
N LEU A 67 -29.31 -6.71 -14.26
CA LEU A 67 -29.36 -5.25 -14.27
C LEU A 67 -30.27 -4.72 -15.37
N LYS A 68 -30.15 -5.25 -16.61
CA LYS A 68 -31.05 -4.86 -17.72
C LYS A 68 -32.52 -5.12 -17.38
N LYS A 69 -32.83 -6.30 -16.83
CA LYS A 69 -34.19 -6.65 -16.42
C LYS A 69 -34.70 -5.72 -15.33
N TYR A 70 -33.87 -5.44 -14.32
CA TYR A 70 -34.18 -4.54 -13.23
C TYR A 70 -34.40 -3.10 -13.73
N ALA A 71 -33.54 -2.60 -14.59
CA ALA A 71 -33.65 -1.28 -15.19
C ALA A 71 -34.94 -1.08 -15.99
N SER A 72 -35.39 -2.11 -16.73
CA SER A 72 -36.59 -2.08 -17.56
C SER A 72 -37.87 -2.37 -16.77
N SER A 73 -37.82 -2.77 -15.49
CA SER A 73 -39.00 -3.00 -14.68
C SER A 73 -39.69 -1.69 -14.29
N THR A 74 -40.91 -1.73 -13.85
CA THR A 74 -41.65 -0.56 -13.32
C THR A 74 -41.24 -0.27 -11.86
N GLY A 75 -41.49 0.96 -11.39
CA GLY A 75 -41.27 1.38 -10.01
C GLY A 75 -39.89 1.99 -9.73
N ILE A 76 -39.69 2.30 -8.46
CA ILE A 76 -38.48 2.98 -7.95
C ILE A 76 -37.27 2.08 -8.08
N LYS A 77 -36.14 2.62 -8.54
CA LYS A 77 -34.88 1.91 -8.72
C LYS A 77 -33.82 2.40 -7.74
N LYS A 78 -33.17 1.46 -7.05
CA LYS A 78 -32.04 1.72 -6.17
C LYS A 78 -30.84 0.92 -6.64
N ILE A 79 -29.77 1.59 -7.00
CA ILE A 79 -28.54 0.94 -7.48
C ILE A 79 -27.38 1.46 -6.63
N MET A 80 -26.73 0.57 -5.90
CA MET A 80 -25.46 0.87 -5.23
C MET A 80 -24.31 0.36 -6.09
N CYS A 81 -23.33 1.20 -6.37
CA CYS A 81 -22.17 0.79 -7.15
C CYS A 81 -20.86 1.36 -6.58
N THR A 82 -19.75 0.67 -6.80
CA THR A 82 -18.44 1.26 -6.53
C THR A 82 -18.09 2.29 -7.62
N TYR A 83 -17.28 3.31 -7.27
CA TYR A 83 -16.90 4.42 -8.18
C TYR A 83 -16.45 3.92 -9.56
N ASP A 84 -15.65 2.83 -9.62
CA ASP A 84 -15.16 2.23 -10.86
C ASP A 84 -16.26 1.61 -11.74
N LYS A 85 -17.49 1.49 -11.24
CA LYS A 85 -18.63 0.95 -11.99
C LYS A 85 -19.56 2.03 -12.53
N MET A 86 -19.38 3.28 -12.17
CA MET A 86 -20.24 4.39 -12.62
C MET A 86 -20.29 4.49 -14.15
N GLU A 87 -19.13 4.45 -14.81
CA GLU A 87 -19.01 4.54 -16.27
C GLU A 87 -19.81 3.43 -17.00
N TYR A 88 -19.97 2.25 -16.38
CA TYR A 88 -20.70 1.14 -16.99
C TYR A 88 -22.23 1.34 -16.95
N LEU A 89 -22.74 2.09 -15.98
CA LEU A 89 -24.19 2.26 -15.79
C LEU A 89 -24.84 3.03 -16.95
N GLU A 90 -24.15 3.99 -17.55
CA GLU A 90 -24.67 4.77 -18.69
C GLU A 90 -25.03 3.89 -19.90
N GLN A 91 -24.46 2.67 -20.00
CA GLN A 91 -24.79 1.72 -21.07
C GLN A 91 -26.13 0.99 -20.84
N TYR A 92 -26.68 1.06 -19.63
CA TYR A 92 -27.88 0.31 -19.21
C TYR A 92 -29.03 1.20 -18.75
N LEU A 93 -28.74 2.45 -18.39
CA LEU A 93 -29.66 3.38 -17.74
C LEU A 93 -29.55 4.76 -18.40
N ASN A 94 -30.66 5.49 -18.39
CA ASN A 94 -30.61 6.92 -18.70
C ASN A 94 -30.33 7.70 -17.41
N PRO A 95 -29.21 8.42 -17.29
CA PRO A 95 -28.85 9.15 -16.06
C PRO A 95 -29.92 10.16 -15.63
N THR A 96 -30.65 10.78 -16.57
CA THR A 96 -31.68 11.78 -16.27
C THR A 96 -32.89 11.24 -15.49
N ASP A 97 -33.05 9.91 -15.45
CA ASP A 97 -34.13 9.24 -14.68
C ASP A 97 -33.74 9.00 -13.22
N PHE A 98 -32.50 9.27 -12.85
CA PHE A 98 -31.96 8.99 -11.53
C PHE A 98 -31.41 10.24 -10.85
N ARG A 99 -31.53 10.28 -9.52
CA ARG A 99 -30.71 11.12 -8.66
C ARG A 99 -29.41 10.38 -8.34
N LEU A 100 -28.32 11.10 -8.15
CA LEU A 100 -27.01 10.54 -7.84
C LEU A 100 -26.59 10.95 -6.42
N LEU A 101 -26.21 9.97 -5.60
CA LEU A 101 -25.48 10.20 -4.36
C LEU A 101 -24.06 9.67 -4.50
N ILE A 102 -23.08 10.54 -4.34
CA ILE A 102 -21.67 10.18 -4.19
C ILE A 102 -21.36 10.17 -2.69
N ASP A 103 -21.32 8.97 -2.12
CA ASP A 103 -21.11 8.78 -0.68
C ASP A 103 -19.61 8.71 -0.37
N GLU A 104 -19.20 9.25 0.78
CA GLU A 104 -17.79 9.38 1.22
C GLU A 104 -16.89 10.06 0.17
N TYR A 105 -17.38 11.17 -0.41
CA TYR A 105 -16.72 11.83 -1.53
C TYR A 105 -15.30 12.35 -1.22
N HIS A 106 -14.95 12.53 0.06
CA HIS A 106 -13.58 12.89 0.47
C HIS A 106 -12.54 11.88 -0.02
N ILE A 107 -12.95 10.63 -0.27
CA ILE A 107 -12.09 9.59 -0.84
C ILE A 107 -11.69 9.87 -2.30
N LEU A 108 -12.45 10.67 -3.04
CA LEU A 108 -12.10 11.03 -4.42
C LEU A 108 -10.70 11.64 -4.50
N LEU A 109 -10.36 12.56 -3.59
CA LEU A 109 -9.04 13.17 -3.53
C LEU A 109 -7.97 12.15 -3.14
N LYS A 110 -8.15 11.46 -2.02
CA LYS A 110 -7.16 10.51 -1.48
C LYS A 110 -6.89 9.32 -2.40
N ALA A 111 -7.91 8.83 -3.09
CA ALA A 111 -7.80 7.69 -3.99
C ALA A 111 -7.26 8.06 -5.38
N TYR A 112 -7.12 9.33 -5.71
CA TYR A 112 -6.79 9.76 -7.06
C TYR A 112 -5.47 9.18 -7.58
N SER A 113 -4.44 9.08 -6.74
CA SER A 113 -3.13 8.54 -7.12
C SER A 113 -3.15 7.09 -7.63
N TYR A 114 -4.09 6.26 -7.15
CA TYR A 114 -4.15 4.82 -7.47
C TYR A 114 -5.48 4.37 -8.08
N ARG A 115 -6.48 5.25 -8.16
CA ARG A 115 -7.81 4.99 -8.72
C ARG A 115 -8.27 6.11 -9.65
N GLN A 116 -7.33 6.80 -10.29
CA GLN A 116 -7.61 7.96 -11.14
C GLN A 116 -8.80 7.72 -12.07
N LYS A 117 -8.78 6.64 -12.87
CA LYS A 117 -9.86 6.32 -13.81
C LYS A 117 -11.25 6.22 -13.15
N ALA A 118 -11.33 5.68 -11.93
CA ALA A 118 -12.60 5.56 -11.24
C ALA A 118 -13.10 6.91 -10.74
N VAL A 119 -12.19 7.78 -10.28
CA VAL A 119 -12.52 9.13 -9.83
C VAL A 119 -12.92 10.01 -11.01
N ASP A 120 -12.13 10.00 -12.08
CA ASP A 120 -12.46 10.72 -13.32
C ASP A 120 -13.84 10.30 -13.86
N GLY A 121 -14.13 8.97 -13.85
CA GLY A 121 -15.44 8.46 -14.25
C GLY A 121 -16.62 9.01 -13.43
N VAL A 122 -16.45 9.24 -12.12
CA VAL A 122 -17.46 9.92 -11.29
C VAL A 122 -17.57 11.39 -11.63
N LEU A 123 -16.43 12.09 -11.76
CA LEU A 123 -16.39 13.54 -12.00
C LEU A 123 -16.87 13.91 -13.42
N ASP A 124 -16.68 13.04 -14.41
CA ASP A 124 -17.13 13.27 -15.80
C ASP A 124 -18.63 13.06 -15.98
N CYS A 125 -19.28 12.25 -15.11
CA CYS A 125 -20.67 11.87 -15.32
C CYS A 125 -21.69 12.50 -14.36
N PHE A 126 -21.28 13.03 -13.18
CA PHE A 126 -22.24 13.41 -12.13
C PHE A 126 -23.27 14.47 -12.57
N ARG A 127 -22.90 15.39 -13.46
CA ARG A 127 -23.80 16.44 -13.97
C ARG A 127 -24.85 15.94 -14.97
N LYS A 128 -24.73 14.70 -15.45
CA LYS A 128 -25.69 14.08 -16.38
C LYS A 128 -26.96 13.61 -15.67
N TYR A 129 -26.91 13.48 -14.33
CA TYR A 129 -28.03 12.98 -13.54
C TYR A 129 -29.08 14.06 -13.26
N LYS A 130 -30.32 13.62 -12.97
CA LYS A 130 -31.47 14.50 -12.64
C LYS A 130 -31.12 15.51 -11.53
N SER A 131 -30.38 15.05 -10.53
CA SER A 131 -29.76 15.85 -9.47
C SER A 131 -28.63 15.03 -8.85
N PHE A 132 -27.71 15.68 -8.17
CA PHE A 132 -26.59 15.00 -7.51
C PHE A 132 -26.32 15.57 -6.13
N CYS A 133 -25.69 14.76 -5.29
CA CYS A 133 -25.20 15.15 -3.99
C CYS A 133 -23.90 14.43 -3.68
N PHE A 134 -22.89 15.19 -3.27
CA PHE A 134 -21.65 14.67 -2.68
C PHE A 134 -21.83 14.67 -1.16
N MET A 135 -21.77 13.50 -0.54
CA MET A 135 -22.02 13.36 0.90
C MET A 135 -20.77 12.81 1.61
N SER A 136 -20.43 13.40 2.73
CA SER A 136 -19.40 12.90 3.64
C SER A 136 -19.64 13.43 5.05
N ALA A 137 -19.25 12.65 6.06
CA ALA A 137 -19.13 13.14 7.42
C ALA A 137 -17.86 13.99 7.62
N THR A 138 -16.90 13.85 6.73
CA THR A 138 -15.58 14.48 6.75
C THR A 138 -15.28 15.04 5.37
N PRO A 139 -15.86 16.21 5.01
CA PRO A 139 -15.73 16.79 3.68
C PRO A 139 -14.27 17.16 3.34
N ILE A 140 -13.96 17.23 2.06
CA ILE A 140 -12.68 17.78 1.59
C ILE A 140 -12.59 19.24 2.03
N SER A 141 -11.46 19.63 2.65
CA SER A 141 -11.21 21.03 3.00
C SER A 141 -11.26 21.94 1.75
N ALA A 142 -11.73 23.16 1.92
CA ALA A 142 -11.82 24.15 0.84
C ALA A 142 -10.50 24.32 0.07
N ASP A 143 -9.35 24.26 0.75
CA ASP A 143 -8.01 24.36 0.14
C ASP A 143 -7.75 23.27 -0.91
N PHE A 144 -8.36 22.10 -0.74
CA PHE A 144 -8.14 20.89 -1.57
C PHE A 144 -9.35 20.50 -2.42
N THR A 145 -10.42 21.30 -2.38
CA THR A 145 -11.60 21.05 -3.20
C THR A 145 -11.23 21.24 -4.68
N PRO A 146 -11.46 20.25 -5.53
CA PRO A 146 -11.19 20.35 -6.96
C PRO A 146 -12.05 21.43 -7.62
N SER A 147 -11.51 22.11 -8.62
CA SER A 147 -12.19 23.22 -9.33
C SER A 147 -13.53 22.78 -9.96
N ILE A 148 -13.64 21.52 -10.40
CA ILE A 148 -14.88 20.94 -10.94
C ILE A 148 -16.04 20.92 -9.93
N LEU A 149 -15.75 21.02 -8.65
CA LEU A 149 -16.74 21.09 -7.56
C LEU A 149 -16.90 22.49 -6.97
N SER A 150 -16.22 23.51 -7.50
CA SER A 150 -16.21 24.86 -6.93
C SER A 150 -17.57 25.57 -6.96
N ASP A 151 -18.44 25.20 -7.89
CA ASP A 151 -19.80 25.73 -8.05
C ASP A 151 -20.88 24.86 -7.36
N VAL A 152 -20.48 23.79 -6.66
CA VAL A 152 -21.39 22.94 -5.92
C VAL A 152 -21.64 23.55 -4.54
N GLU A 153 -22.92 23.82 -4.24
CA GLU A 153 -23.31 24.38 -2.95
C GLU A 153 -22.96 23.44 -1.80
N LEU A 154 -22.28 23.96 -0.77
CA LEU A 154 -21.98 23.24 0.46
C LEU A 154 -23.13 23.41 1.46
N VAL A 155 -23.76 22.30 1.83
CA VAL A 155 -24.75 22.25 2.90
C VAL A 155 -24.17 21.49 4.08
N GLU A 156 -23.98 22.16 5.20
CA GLU A 156 -23.46 21.57 6.44
C GLU A 156 -24.61 21.25 7.39
N ALA A 157 -24.75 19.98 7.75
CA ALA A 157 -25.67 19.54 8.78
C ALA A 157 -24.95 19.50 10.14
N GLN A 158 -25.40 20.29 11.08
CA GLN A 158 -24.88 20.34 12.46
C GLN A 158 -25.79 19.55 13.40
N TRP A 159 -25.19 18.98 14.43
CA TRP A 159 -25.86 18.17 15.45
C TRP A 159 -25.60 18.77 16.82
N ASP A 160 -26.64 18.91 17.64
CA ASP A 160 -26.57 19.58 18.94
C ASP A 160 -25.73 18.85 19.98
N ASN A 161 -25.62 17.53 19.87
CA ASN A 161 -24.86 16.69 20.78
C ASN A 161 -23.84 15.83 20.03
N THR A 162 -22.58 16.26 20.03
CA THR A 162 -21.44 15.43 19.56
C THR A 162 -20.54 15.11 20.73
N ASP A 163 -20.27 13.82 20.93
CA ASP A 163 -19.28 13.39 21.91
C ASP A 163 -17.88 13.88 21.49
N THR A 164 -17.14 14.44 22.43
CA THR A 164 -15.76 14.86 22.19
C THR A 164 -14.84 13.64 22.17
N LEU A 165 -14.07 13.49 21.12
CA LEU A 165 -13.04 12.44 21.02
C LEU A 165 -11.84 12.83 21.88
N ILE A 166 -11.45 11.95 22.79
CA ILE A 166 -10.24 12.07 23.61
C ILE A 166 -9.12 11.28 22.94
N VAL A 167 -8.04 11.97 22.55
CA VAL A 167 -6.91 11.36 21.86
C VAL A 167 -5.68 11.38 22.77
N LYS A 168 -5.23 10.20 23.18
CA LYS A 168 -3.91 10.04 23.80
C LYS A 168 -2.84 10.08 22.73
N LEU A 169 -1.93 11.03 22.82
CA LEU A 169 -0.82 11.21 21.88
C LEU A 169 0.43 10.52 22.38
N ASP A 170 0.83 9.42 21.74
CA ASP A 170 2.04 8.64 22.06
C ASP A 170 3.10 8.86 20.96
N GLN A 171 3.95 9.86 21.14
CA GLN A 171 5.06 10.11 20.21
C GLN A 171 6.26 9.22 20.53
N THR A 172 6.83 8.58 19.50
CA THR A 172 8.00 7.69 19.66
C THR A 172 8.85 7.65 18.39
N ASN A 173 10.08 7.17 18.46
CA ASN A 173 10.91 6.91 17.28
C ASN A 173 10.55 5.60 16.55
N HIS A 174 9.85 4.66 17.23
CA HIS A 174 9.48 3.34 16.69
C HIS A 174 7.99 3.02 16.93
N PRO A 175 7.05 3.59 16.14
CA PRO A 175 5.61 3.43 16.36
C PRO A 175 5.14 1.97 16.42
N TYR A 176 5.70 1.09 15.60
CA TYR A 176 5.30 -0.32 15.57
C TYR A 176 5.77 -1.09 16.80
N VAL A 177 6.95 -0.75 17.34
CA VAL A 177 7.40 -1.32 18.64
C VAL A 177 6.51 -0.83 19.77
N LYS A 178 6.11 0.45 19.74
CA LYS A 178 5.17 0.99 20.74
C LYS A 178 3.82 0.29 20.69
N ALA A 179 3.28 0.04 19.48
CA ALA A 179 2.07 -0.76 19.29
C ALA A 179 2.23 -2.18 19.85
N ALA A 180 3.38 -2.83 19.61
CA ALA A 180 3.70 -4.14 20.17
C ALA A 180 3.78 -4.13 21.71
N ASN A 181 4.28 -3.05 22.32
CA ASN A 181 4.30 -2.91 23.78
C ASN A 181 2.88 -2.88 24.37
N TYR A 182 1.93 -2.21 23.70
CA TYR A 182 0.51 -2.28 24.08
C TYR A 182 -0.02 -3.71 23.99
N ILE A 183 0.23 -4.41 22.88
CA ILE A 183 -0.19 -5.81 22.69
C ILE A 183 0.38 -6.70 23.81
N ASN A 184 1.66 -6.55 24.12
CA ASN A 184 2.31 -7.32 25.19
C ASN A 184 1.73 -7.00 26.58
N ALA A 185 1.31 -5.76 26.83
CA ALA A 185 0.59 -5.42 28.07
C ALA A 185 -0.77 -6.13 28.16
N TYR A 186 -1.55 -6.15 27.08
CA TYR A 186 -2.78 -6.95 27.01
C TYR A 186 -2.51 -8.45 27.22
N LYS A 187 -1.46 -9.00 26.61
CA LYS A 187 -1.11 -10.44 26.76
C LYS A 187 -0.73 -10.78 28.18
N LYS A 188 -0.03 -9.89 28.87
CA LYS A 188 0.44 -10.10 30.23
C LYS A 188 -0.70 -10.11 31.24
N ASP A 189 -1.58 -9.11 31.16
CA ASP A 189 -2.58 -8.84 32.21
C ASP A 189 -4.00 -9.26 31.79
N GLY A 190 -4.21 -9.63 30.51
CA GLY A 190 -5.51 -9.94 29.91
C GLY A 190 -6.34 -8.71 29.56
N TYR A 191 -5.90 -7.52 29.95
CA TYR A 191 -6.59 -6.25 29.71
C TYR A 191 -5.62 -5.05 29.78
N LEU A 192 -6.07 -3.92 29.25
CA LEU A 192 -5.48 -2.61 29.52
C LEU A 192 -6.44 -1.78 30.37
N GLU A 193 -5.98 -1.20 31.47
CA GLU A 193 -6.80 -0.36 32.34
C GLU A 193 -6.61 1.11 32.02
N ILE A 194 -7.70 1.83 31.74
CA ILE A 194 -7.73 3.27 31.50
C ILE A 194 -8.92 3.87 32.25
N ASN A 195 -8.65 4.86 33.09
CA ASN A 195 -9.67 5.55 33.88
C ASN A 195 -10.54 4.58 34.70
N GLY A 196 -9.95 3.50 35.27
CA GLY A 196 -10.65 2.50 36.05
C GLY A 196 -11.47 1.49 35.25
N ASN A 197 -11.52 1.60 33.93
CA ASN A 197 -12.17 0.65 33.04
C ASN A 197 -11.16 -0.29 32.39
N LYS A 198 -11.56 -1.56 32.20
CA LYS A 198 -10.72 -2.61 31.61
C LYS A 198 -11.09 -2.85 30.16
N SER A 199 -10.17 -2.57 29.25
CA SER A 199 -10.26 -2.94 27.84
C SER A 199 -9.67 -4.33 27.63
N THR A 200 -10.41 -5.23 27.01
CA THR A 200 -9.95 -6.60 26.68
C THR A 200 -9.78 -6.85 25.19
N GLU A 201 -10.16 -5.89 24.37
CA GLU A 201 -10.03 -5.95 22.91
C GLU A 201 -9.35 -4.67 22.38
N ALA A 202 -8.36 -4.84 21.50
CA ALA A 202 -7.63 -3.73 20.88
C ALA A 202 -7.82 -3.73 19.36
N TYR A 203 -8.19 -2.57 18.81
CA TYR A 203 -8.42 -2.34 17.38
C TYR A 203 -7.33 -1.44 16.84
N PHE A 204 -6.37 -2.02 16.09
CA PHE A 204 -5.24 -1.32 15.52
C PHE A 204 -5.52 -0.89 14.08
N PHE A 205 -5.58 0.40 13.83
CA PHE A 205 -5.74 0.99 12.51
C PHE A 205 -4.36 1.35 11.95
N ILE A 206 -3.90 0.53 10.98
CA ILE A 206 -2.56 0.63 10.38
C ILE A 206 -2.70 0.40 8.87
N ASN A 207 -2.49 1.43 8.05
CA ASN A 207 -2.64 1.31 6.60
C ASN A 207 -1.40 0.67 5.93
N SER A 208 -0.95 -0.47 6.45
CA SER A 208 0.17 -1.24 5.89
C SER A 208 0.12 -2.71 6.31
N VAL A 209 -0.22 -3.58 5.38
CA VAL A 209 -0.25 -5.04 5.63
C VAL A 209 1.14 -5.60 5.99
N THR A 210 2.21 -5.03 5.41
CA THR A 210 3.59 -5.44 5.73
C THR A 210 3.95 -5.10 7.18
N ASP A 211 3.53 -3.93 7.67
CA ASP A 211 3.83 -3.51 9.04
C ASP A 211 2.95 -4.26 10.04
N ILE A 212 1.69 -4.56 9.68
CA ILE A 212 0.84 -5.48 10.45
C ILE A 212 1.53 -6.84 10.60
N ALA A 213 1.96 -7.46 9.51
CA ALA A 213 2.65 -8.75 9.55
C ALA A 213 3.91 -8.71 10.46
N SER A 214 4.66 -7.60 10.43
CA SER A 214 5.82 -7.41 11.31
C SER A 214 5.45 -7.37 12.80
N ILE A 215 4.34 -6.71 13.14
CA ILE A 215 3.84 -6.66 14.53
C ILE A 215 3.37 -8.04 14.98
N LEU A 216 2.64 -8.77 14.12
CA LEU A 216 2.16 -10.12 14.42
C LEU A 216 3.31 -11.09 14.70
N GLU A 217 4.35 -11.05 13.89
CA GLU A 217 5.56 -11.86 14.05
C GLU A 217 6.33 -11.46 15.31
N TYR A 218 6.54 -10.18 15.54
CA TYR A 218 7.26 -9.65 16.71
C TYR A 218 6.57 -10.03 18.03
N CYS A 219 5.24 -9.94 18.09
CA CYS A 219 4.44 -10.28 19.27
C CYS A 219 4.12 -11.78 19.37
N GLN A 220 4.51 -12.59 18.39
CA GLN A 220 4.22 -14.03 18.32
C GLN A 220 2.72 -14.32 18.52
N LEU A 221 1.87 -13.60 17.77
CA LEU A 221 0.41 -13.77 17.84
C LEU A 221 -0.07 -14.93 16.98
N GLY A 222 -0.99 -15.73 17.51
CA GLY A 222 -1.66 -16.82 16.78
C GLY A 222 -2.90 -16.35 15.99
N ASN A 223 -3.35 -17.19 15.05
CA ASN A 223 -4.59 -16.90 14.30
C ASN A 223 -5.83 -16.77 15.19
N GLU A 224 -5.87 -17.45 16.32
CA GLU A 224 -6.95 -17.39 17.30
C GLU A 224 -7.00 -16.07 18.06
N GLU A 225 -5.86 -15.38 18.19
CA GLU A 225 -5.76 -14.10 18.91
C GLU A 225 -6.07 -12.91 17.99
N VAL A 226 -5.94 -13.06 16.64
CA VAL A 226 -5.97 -11.93 15.72
C VAL A 226 -7.08 -12.01 14.68
N LYS A 227 -7.70 -10.86 14.40
CA LYS A 227 -8.60 -10.61 13.29
C LYS A 227 -7.96 -9.57 12.37
N ILE A 228 -7.74 -9.91 11.09
CA ILE A 228 -7.06 -9.03 10.14
C ILE A 228 -8.05 -8.63 9.05
N VAL A 229 -8.36 -7.33 8.94
CA VAL A 229 -9.30 -6.78 7.99
C VAL A 229 -8.55 -5.91 6.98
N CYS A 230 -8.25 -6.50 5.84
CA CYS A 230 -7.54 -5.85 4.74
C CYS A 230 -8.08 -6.33 3.37
N ALA A 231 -7.57 -5.76 2.27
CA ALA A 231 -7.92 -6.23 0.94
C ALA A 231 -7.45 -7.67 0.73
N ASP A 232 -8.37 -8.56 0.37
CA ASP A 232 -8.07 -9.96 0.09
C ASP A 232 -7.58 -10.11 -1.35
N ASN A 233 -6.27 -10.09 -1.53
CA ASN A 233 -5.58 -10.26 -2.80
C ASN A 233 -4.30 -11.09 -2.62
N PRO A 234 -3.74 -11.66 -3.71
CA PRO A 234 -2.55 -12.52 -3.63
C PRO A 234 -1.36 -11.87 -2.92
N SER A 235 -1.13 -10.57 -3.15
CA SER A 235 -0.02 -9.84 -2.52
C SER A 235 -0.17 -9.77 -1.00
N ASN A 236 -1.37 -9.48 -0.50
CA ASN A 236 -1.62 -9.39 0.95
C ASN A 236 -1.61 -10.78 1.61
N ARG A 237 -2.16 -11.80 0.94
CA ARG A 237 -2.06 -13.19 1.41
C ARG A 237 -0.60 -13.64 1.56
N ASN A 238 0.26 -13.30 0.60
CA ASN A 238 1.69 -13.62 0.66
C ASN A 238 2.40 -12.89 1.80
N LYS A 239 2.05 -11.61 2.07
CA LYS A 239 2.64 -10.84 3.17
C LYS A 239 2.23 -11.38 4.54
N LEU A 240 1.01 -11.87 4.65
CA LEU A 240 0.45 -12.37 5.90
C LEU A 240 0.75 -13.85 6.15
N ALA A 241 1.48 -14.52 5.30
CA ALA A 241 1.94 -15.91 5.33
C ALA A 241 1.41 -16.76 6.51
N GLY A 242 0.25 -17.40 6.35
CA GLY A 242 -0.36 -18.27 7.38
C GLY A 242 -1.45 -17.62 8.24
N TYR A 243 -1.63 -16.29 8.17
CA TYR A 243 -2.76 -15.63 8.81
C TYR A 243 -3.98 -15.53 7.90
N THR A 244 -5.17 -15.65 8.51
CA THR A 244 -6.44 -15.56 7.79
C THR A 244 -6.89 -14.11 7.66
N ILE A 245 -7.20 -13.67 6.43
CA ILE A 245 -7.87 -12.40 6.19
C ILE A 245 -9.34 -12.57 6.52
N SER A 246 -9.84 -11.69 7.38
CA SER A 246 -11.23 -11.67 7.88
C SER A 246 -12.01 -10.51 7.26
N ASN A 247 -13.33 -10.52 7.42
CA ASN A 247 -14.16 -9.35 7.16
C ASN A 247 -14.54 -8.64 8.48
N SER A 248 -15.10 -7.44 8.39
CA SER A 248 -15.48 -6.65 9.56
C SER A 248 -16.53 -7.34 10.45
N ARG A 249 -17.39 -8.19 9.86
CA ARG A 249 -18.46 -8.92 10.56
C ARG A 249 -18.03 -10.24 11.21
N SER A 250 -16.80 -10.71 10.95
CA SER A 250 -16.27 -11.91 11.61
C SER A 250 -16.22 -11.70 13.12
N ALA A 251 -16.27 -12.80 13.89
CA ALA A 251 -16.21 -12.77 15.33
C ALA A 251 -15.05 -11.91 15.85
N ASN A 252 -15.26 -11.23 16.97
CA ASN A 252 -14.22 -10.46 17.63
C ASN A 252 -13.11 -11.38 18.16
N LYS A 253 -11.92 -10.82 18.21
CA LYS A 253 -10.74 -11.43 18.79
C LYS A 253 -9.99 -10.38 19.61
N PRO A 254 -9.09 -10.77 20.52
CA PRO A 254 -8.38 -9.82 21.36
C PRO A 254 -7.70 -8.68 20.58
N PHE A 255 -7.15 -9.00 19.40
CA PHE A 255 -6.46 -8.02 18.58
C PHE A 255 -7.06 -7.97 17.17
N THR A 256 -7.59 -6.82 16.78
CA THR A 256 -8.10 -6.59 15.42
C THR A 256 -7.20 -5.59 14.71
N PHE A 257 -6.64 -5.98 13.54
CA PHE A 257 -5.83 -5.12 12.70
C PHE A 257 -6.60 -4.73 11.44
N ILE A 258 -6.62 -3.43 11.14
CA ILE A 258 -7.51 -2.84 10.13
C ILE A 258 -6.70 -1.92 9.21
N THR A 259 -6.84 -2.11 7.90
CA THR A 259 -6.28 -1.19 6.89
C THR A 259 -7.35 -0.24 6.38
N SER A 260 -6.94 0.76 5.58
CA SER A 260 -7.85 1.76 4.99
C SER A 260 -9.00 1.19 4.17
N LYS A 261 -8.95 -0.09 3.77
CA LYS A 261 -10.12 -0.76 3.15
C LYS A 261 -11.38 -0.66 4.00
N SER A 262 -11.24 -0.58 5.33
CA SER A 262 -12.35 -0.63 6.28
C SER A 262 -12.34 0.53 7.29
N PHE A 263 -11.66 1.64 6.97
CA PHE A 263 -11.78 2.87 7.75
C PHE A 263 -13.16 3.48 7.54
N GLU A 264 -13.69 3.40 6.32
CA GLU A 264 -15.04 3.80 5.96
C GLU A 264 -15.96 2.58 5.86
N GLY A 265 -17.19 2.71 6.35
CA GLY A 265 -18.27 1.74 6.16
C GLY A 265 -18.22 0.47 7.01
N ALA A 266 -17.10 0.11 7.61
CA ALA A 266 -17.05 -1.00 8.56
C ALA A 266 -17.71 -0.62 9.89
N VAL A 267 -18.31 -1.60 10.55
CA VAL A 267 -18.92 -1.45 11.87
C VAL A 267 -18.42 -2.58 12.76
N TYR A 268 -17.98 -2.20 13.95
CA TYR A 268 -17.55 -3.15 14.98
C TYR A 268 -18.42 -2.97 16.23
N PHE A 269 -18.78 -4.07 16.85
CA PHE A 269 -19.51 -4.10 18.11
C PHE A 269 -18.60 -4.73 19.17
N SER A 270 -18.26 -3.97 20.20
CA SER A 270 -17.40 -4.42 21.31
C SER A 270 -17.73 -3.61 22.55
N GLU A 271 -17.94 -4.30 23.66
CA GLU A 271 -18.21 -3.67 24.97
C GLU A 271 -16.95 -3.04 25.59
N THR A 272 -15.77 -3.50 25.21
CA THR A 272 -14.50 -3.12 25.85
C THR A 272 -13.42 -2.76 24.85
N GLY A 273 -13.74 -2.76 23.56
CA GLY A 273 -12.77 -2.50 22.50
C GLY A 273 -12.25 -1.06 22.50
N MET A 274 -10.94 -0.90 22.33
CA MET A 274 -10.28 0.39 22.27
C MET A 274 -9.55 0.60 20.96
N CYS A 275 -9.60 1.82 20.42
CA CYS A 275 -8.97 2.19 19.16
C CYS A 275 -7.52 2.65 19.34
N PHE A 276 -6.62 2.06 18.55
CA PHE A 276 -5.23 2.46 18.39
C PHE A 276 -4.96 2.83 16.95
N VAL A 277 -4.49 4.02 16.71
CA VAL A 277 -4.05 4.50 15.39
C VAL A 277 -2.53 4.49 15.38
N VAL A 278 -1.92 3.93 14.33
CA VAL A 278 -0.45 3.86 14.23
C VAL A 278 0.02 4.49 12.94
N SER A 279 0.70 5.64 13.07
CA SER A 279 1.25 6.42 11.96
C SER A 279 2.78 6.43 12.00
N ASN A 280 3.41 6.19 10.84
CA ASN A 280 4.86 6.19 10.72
C ASN A 280 5.31 7.10 9.57
N SER A 281 5.96 8.19 9.88
CA SER A 281 6.47 9.17 8.89
C SER A 281 7.47 8.59 7.87
N SER A 282 8.05 7.42 8.15
CA SER A 282 8.88 6.69 7.19
C SER A 282 8.07 5.85 6.19
N ASN A 283 6.76 5.72 6.40
CA ASN A 283 5.80 5.05 5.51
C ASN A 283 4.57 5.94 5.39
N THR A 284 4.60 6.88 4.44
CA THR A 284 3.58 7.93 4.29
C THR A 284 2.17 7.38 4.09
N ASN A 285 2.03 6.16 3.55
CA ASN A 285 0.72 5.49 3.46
C ASN A 285 0.05 5.23 4.82
N THR A 286 0.79 5.28 5.93
CA THR A 286 0.25 5.11 7.28
C THR A 286 -0.08 6.42 7.98
N LEU A 287 0.24 7.57 7.36
CA LEU A 287 -0.15 8.86 7.88
C LEU A 287 -1.65 9.05 7.68
N LEU A 288 -2.35 9.36 8.75
CA LEU A 288 -3.80 9.54 8.74
C LEU A 288 -4.13 11.02 8.90
N ASP A 289 -5.07 11.48 8.10
CA ASP A 289 -5.60 12.83 8.18
C ASP A 289 -6.48 12.98 9.43
N ILE A 290 -6.15 13.98 10.23
CA ILE A 290 -6.84 14.24 11.50
C ILE A 290 -8.28 14.67 11.26
N SER A 291 -8.52 15.46 10.21
CA SER A 291 -9.84 16.00 9.88
C SER A 291 -10.79 14.98 9.25
N THR A 292 -10.24 13.89 8.69
CA THR A 292 -11.06 12.90 7.98
C THR A 292 -10.90 11.49 8.57
N ASP A 293 -9.70 10.87 8.48
CA ASP A 293 -9.51 9.47 8.85
C ASP A 293 -9.73 9.22 10.34
N ILE A 294 -9.25 10.11 11.20
CA ILE A 294 -9.41 9.98 12.66
C ILE A 294 -10.88 9.98 13.06
N TYR A 295 -11.69 10.87 12.46
CA TYR A 295 -13.14 10.88 12.72
C TYR A 295 -13.85 9.66 12.17
N GLN A 296 -13.47 9.18 11.00
CA GLN A 296 -14.01 7.95 10.44
C GLN A 296 -13.70 6.76 11.34
N ILE A 297 -12.46 6.64 11.83
CA ILE A 297 -12.02 5.58 12.73
C ILE A 297 -12.74 5.64 14.08
N ALA A 298 -12.87 6.83 14.67
CA ALA A 298 -13.55 7.02 15.96
C ALA A 298 -15.00 6.51 15.94
N GLY A 299 -15.68 6.65 14.79
CA GLY A 299 -17.06 6.16 14.62
C GLY A 299 -17.21 4.68 14.30
N ARG A 300 -16.15 3.86 14.34
CA ARG A 300 -16.22 2.44 13.92
C ARG A 300 -16.72 1.50 15.01
N ILE A 301 -16.44 1.75 16.29
CA ILE A 301 -17.02 0.98 17.40
C ILE A 301 -18.38 1.59 17.74
N ARG A 302 -19.45 0.81 17.57
CA ARG A 302 -20.84 1.29 17.66
C ARG A 302 -21.56 0.94 18.96
N THR A 303 -20.92 0.17 19.86
CA THR A 303 -21.51 -0.20 21.14
C THR A 303 -21.57 1.02 22.05
N GLU A 304 -22.78 1.47 22.38
CA GLU A 304 -23.01 2.70 23.17
C GLU A 304 -22.49 2.57 24.61
N SER A 305 -22.57 1.36 25.20
CA SER A 305 -22.10 1.05 26.55
C SER A 305 -20.57 0.98 26.67
N ASN A 306 -19.82 0.97 25.56
CA ASN A 306 -18.38 0.87 25.59
C ASN A 306 -17.74 2.16 26.14
N PRO A 307 -17.03 2.09 27.30
CA PRO A 307 -16.44 3.27 27.92
C PRO A 307 -15.25 3.85 27.13
N PHE A 308 -14.71 3.11 26.16
CA PHE A 308 -13.58 3.53 25.31
C PHE A 308 -14.03 4.06 23.95
N ARG A 309 -15.35 4.13 23.68
CA ARG A 309 -15.91 4.54 22.38
C ARG A 309 -15.38 5.88 21.89
N ASN A 310 -15.17 6.82 22.82
CA ASN A 310 -14.67 8.17 22.54
C ASN A 310 -13.21 8.37 22.96
N ILE A 311 -12.46 7.27 23.16
CA ILE A 311 -11.04 7.31 23.52
C ILE A 311 -10.24 6.61 22.43
N MET A 312 -9.15 7.27 22.01
CA MET A 312 -8.24 6.75 20.99
C MET A 312 -6.79 6.96 21.43
N VAL A 313 -5.93 6.01 21.14
CA VAL A 313 -4.47 6.19 21.26
C VAL A 313 -3.91 6.41 19.85
N HIS A 314 -3.27 7.57 19.64
CA HIS A 314 -2.55 7.85 18.40
C HIS A 314 -1.04 7.68 18.65
N ILE A 315 -0.50 6.57 18.16
CA ILE A 315 0.92 6.24 18.22
C ILE A 315 1.59 6.74 16.95
N PHE A 316 2.57 7.61 17.06
CA PHE A 316 3.19 8.22 15.89
C PHE A 316 4.66 8.59 16.09
N ASN A 317 5.36 8.79 14.96
CA ASN A 317 6.61 9.52 14.91
C ASN A 317 6.48 10.73 14.00
N SER A 318 7.35 11.70 14.20
CA SER A 318 7.45 12.89 13.34
C SER A 318 8.59 12.76 12.35
N VAL A 319 8.52 13.52 11.25
CA VAL A 319 9.55 13.52 10.20
C VAL A 319 10.90 14.01 10.74
N GLY A 320 10.88 14.93 11.72
CA GLY A 320 12.05 15.54 12.33
C GLY A 320 12.87 16.40 11.34
N LYS A 321 13.46 17.46 11.83
CA LYS A 321 14.19 18.46 11.03
C LYS A 321 15.34 17.89 10.14
N ARG A 322 15.86 16.71 10.43
CA ARG A 322 17.02 16.13 9.72
C ARG A 322 16.72 15.50 8.36
N LYS A 323 15.44 15.27 7.99
CA LYS A 323 15.04 14.67 6.70
C LYS A 323 14.46 15.67 5.72
N LEU A 324 14.28 16.91 6.12
CA LEU A 324 13.77 17.98 5.27
C LEU A 324 14.95 18.62 4.53
N ASN A 325 15.24 18.15 3.32
CA ASN A 325 16.08 18.89 2.36
C ASN A 325 15.36 20.10 1.76
N LEU A 326 14.17 20.44 2.25
CA LEU A 326 13.36 21.56 1.81
C LEU A 326 12.82 22.26 3.06
N ASP A 327 13.53 23.28 3.52
CA ASP A 327 13.05 24.28 4.50
C ASP A 327 12.04 25.23 3.81
N ILE A 328 10.98 24.69 3.20
CA ILE A 328 9.91 25.51 2.61
C ILE A 328 8.65 25.39 3.45
N THR A 329 7.99 26.53 3.66
CA THR A 329 6.69 26.60 4.33
C THR A 329 5.58 26.09 3.41
N TYR A 330 4.39 25.91 3.98
CA TYR A 330 3.20 25.57 3.18
C TYR A 330 2.88 26.66 2.16
N GLU A 331 2.99 27.92 2.55
CA GLU A 331 2.76 29.08 1.70
C GLU A 331 3.75 29.14 0.52
N GLU A 332 5.03 28.86 0.78
CA GLU A 332 6.05 28.75 -0.27
C GLU A 332 5.79 27.58 -1.22
N MET A 333 5.29 26.45 -0.70
CA MET A 333 4.88 25.33 -1.56
C MET A 333 3.69 25.70 -2.44
N VAL A 334 2.68 26.36 -1.88
CA VAL A 334 1.53 26.86 -2.65
C VAL A 334 1.99 27.83 -3.75
N GLN A 335 2.91 28.74 -3.45
CA GLN A 335 3.44 29.67 -4.45
C GLN A 335 4.18 28.93 -5.58
N ARG A 336 5.07 28.00 -5.25
CA ARG A 336 5.78 27.18 -6.26
C ARG A 336 4.82 26.40 -7.15
N MET A 337 3.76 25.83 -6.56
CA MET A 337 2.76 25.13 -7.34
C MET A 337 1.96 26.06 -8.24
N ASN A 338 1.63 27.26 -7.79
CA ASN A 338 0.96 28.25 -8.62
C ASN A 338 1.84 28.66 -9.82
N ASP A 339 3.14 28.87 -9.60
CA ASP A 339 4.09 29.18 -10.68
C ASP A 339 4.19 28.02 -11.68
N GLU A 340 4.19 26.77 -11.21
CA GLU A 340 4.20 25.58 -12.08
C GLU A 340 2.88 25.42 -12.85
N ILE A 341 1.73 25.71 -12.23
CA ILE A 341 0.41 25.68 -12.86
C ILE A 341 0.33 26.75 -13.97
N GLU A 342 0.83 27.95 -13.71
CA GLU A 342 0.86 29.03 -14.69
C GLU A 342 1.68 28.62 -15.92
N GLY A 343 2.90 28.13 -15.69
CA GLY A 343 3.75 27.60 -16.76
C GLY A 343 3.13 26.40 -17.52
N ALA A 344 2.46 25.49 -16.79
CA ALA A 344 1.75 24.38 -17.41
C ALA A 344 0.58 24.86 -18.28
N ASN A 345 -0.20 25.84 -17.84
CA ASN A 345 -1.31 26.41 -18.61
C ASN A 345 -0.84 27.13 -19.89
N GLU A 346 0.27 27.86 -19.82
CA GLU A 346 0.88 28.45 -21.01
C GLU A 346 1.28 27.38 -22.04
N LEU A 347 1.96 26.31 -21.59
CA LEU A 347 2.35 25.19 -22.43
C LEU A 347 1.15 24.44 -23.02
N ILE A 348 0.13 24.17 -22.22
CA ILE A 348 -1.13 23.54 -22.63
C ILE A 348 -1.78 24.37 -23.75
N THR A 349 -1.87 25.68 -23.55
CA THR A 349 -2.44 26.59 -24.54
C THR A 349 -1.64 26.59 -25.85
N ALA A 350 -0.32 26.68 -25.76
CA ALA A 350 0.55 26.65 -26.94
C ALA A 350 0.45 25.31 -27.70
N ILE A 351 0.42 24.18 -26.98
CA ILE A 351 0.32 22.85 -27.58
C ILE A 351 -1.05 22.67 -28.26
N ASN A 352 -2.14 23.02 -27.59
CA ASN A 352 -3.48 22.85 -28.13
C ASN A 352 -3.71 23.67 -29.39
N ASN A 353 -3.09 24.83 -29.49
CA ASN A 353 -3.16 25.71 -30.69
C ASN A 353 -2.16 25.31 -31.80
N SER A 354 -1.31 24.31 -31.58
CA SER A 354 -0.28 23.92 -32.54
C SER A 354 -0.76 22.87 -33.53
N SER A 355 -0.03 22.72 -34.67
CA SER A 355 -0.31 21.67 -35.63
C SER A 355 -0.11 20.27 -35.04
N LYS A 356 -0.78 19.26 -35.62
CA LYS A 356 -0.68 17.86 -35.17
C LYS A 356 0.77 17.33 -35.11
N LYS A 357 1.65 17.79 -36.01
CA LYS A 357 3.09 17.46 -35.97
C LYS A 357 3.81 18.13 -34.82
N ALA A 358 3.49 19.39 -34.53
CA ALA A 358 4.08 20.12 -33.42
C ALA A 358 3.59 19.58 -32.07
N LYS A 359 2.31 19.17 -31.96
CA LYS A 359 1.79 18.47 -30.75
C LYS A 359 2.63 17.25 -30.40
N SER A 360 2.92 16.36 -31.35
CA SER A 360 3.73 15.16 -31.13
C SER A 360 5.20 15.44 -30.76
N MET A 361 5.73 16.60 -31.15
CA MET A 361 7.08 17.03 -30.72
C MET A 361 7.04 17.65 -29.32
N ALA A 362 6.02 18.47 -29.03
CA ALA A 362 5.83 19.12 -27.74
C ALA A 362 5.52 18.11 -26.61
N GLU A 363 4.84 17.02 -26.91
CA GLU A 363 4.59 15.89 -26.00
C GLU A 363 5.88 15.35 -25.38
N LYS A 364 6.97 15.32 -26.15
CA LYS A 364 8.30 14.88 -25.67
C LYS A 364 9.01 15.94 -24.82
N MET A 365 8.58 17.18 -24.87
CA MET A 365 9.17 18.32 -24.16
C MET A 365 8.33 18.73 -22.95
N LEU A 366 7.09 18.24 -22.84
CA LEU A 366 6.20 18.55 -21.73
C LEU A 366 6.74 17.87 -20.46
N ASN A 367 7.24 18.66 -19.53
CA ASN A 367 7.86 18.17 -18.29
C ASN A 367 7.03 18.53 -17.05
N SER A 368 5.74 18.82 -17.22
CA SER A 368 4.85 19.05 -16.08
C SER A 368 4.03 17.81 -15.77
N ALA A 369 4.05 17.37 -14.50
CA ALA A 369 3.23 16.26 -14.01
C ALA A 369 1.73 16.59 -14.07
N TYR A 370 1.36 17.88 -14.12
CA TYR A 370 -0.03 18.34 -14.06
C TYR A 370 -0.67 18.52 -15.44
N ALA A 371 0.10 18.46 -16.52
CA ALA A 371 -0.45 18.52 -17.87
C ALA A 371 -0.73 17.12 -18.39
N VAL A 372 -1.98 16.78 -18.59
CA VAL A 372 -2.44 15.46 -19.07
C VAL A 372 -3.17 15.59 -20.40
N CYS A 373 -3.17 14.51 -21.20
CA CYS A 373 -3.74 14.46 -22.53
C CYS A 373 -5.01 13.62 -22.53
N ASP A 374 -6.09 14.11 -23.12
CA ASP A 374 -7.33 13.37 -23.34
C ASP A 374 -7.22 12.38 -24.52
N LYS A 375 -8.30 11.61 -24.75
CA LYS A 375 -8.36 10.64 -25.85
C LYS A 375 -8.37 11.31 -27.25
N GLU A 376 -8.75 12.56 -27.32
CA GLU A 376 -8.78 13.37 -28.53
C GLU A 376 -7.44 14.06 -28.84
N GLY A 377 -6.47 13.97 -27.92
CA GLY A 377 -5.14 14.58 -28.08
C GLY A 377 -5.09 16.05 -27.65
N ASN A 378 -6.03 16.51 -26.82
CA ASN A 378 -5.97 17.82 -26.21
C ASN A 378 -5.36 17.73 -24.82
N TYR A 379 -4.56 18.73 -24.47
CA TYR A 379 -3.95 18.82 -23.16
C TYR A 379 -4.80 19.69 -22.23
N PHE A 380 -4.83 19.32 -20.96
CA PHE A 380 -5.52 20.07 -19.92
C PHE A 380 -4.76 19.94 -18.58
N LEU A 381 -5.01 20.88 -17.66
CA LEU A 381 -4.47 20.83 -16.32
C LEU A 381 -5.22 19.80 -15.48
N ASN A 382 -4.49 18.86 -14.87
CA ASN A 382 -5.07 17.94 -13.89
C ASN A 382 -5.11 18.57 -12.50
N ASP A 383 -6.16 19.32 -12.24
CA ASP A 383 -6.38 20.01 -10.96
C ASP A 383 -6.45 19.03 -9.77
N MET A 384 -6.97 17.82 -9.96
CA MET A 384 -7.00 16.78 -8.92
C MET A 384 -5.60 16.39 -8.45
N LEU A 385 -4.62 16.27 -9.36
CA LEU A 385 -3.23 15.99 -8.98
C LEU A 385 -2.62 17.16 -8.22
N VAL A 386 -2.87 18.39 -8.65
CA VAL A 386 -2.42 19.59 -7.94
C VAL A 386 -2.94 19.60 -6.51
N LYS A 387 -4.24 19.40 -6.33
CA LYS A 387 -4.87 19.37 -5.01
C LYS A 387 -4.37 18.21 -4.14
N LEU A 388 -4.16 17.03 -4.74
CA LEU A 388 -3.60 15.88 -4.05
C LEU A 388 -2.16 16.12 -3.56
N ASP A 389 -1.31 16.75 -4.36
CA ASP A 389 0.07 17.03 -3.98
C ASP A 389 0.16 18.08 -2.87
N LEU A 390 -0.68 19.12 -2.92
CA LEU A 390 -0.83 20.08 -1.82
C LEU A 390 -1.32 19.39 -0.54
N TYR A 391 -2.32 18.53 -0.66
CA TYR A 391 -2.85 17.76 0.46
C TYR A 391 -1.76 16.87 1.09
N ASN A 392 -1.03 16.11 0.27
CA ASN A 392 0.04 15.23 0.74
C ASN A 392 1.17 16.03 1.40
N PHE A 393 1.54 17.18 0.82
CA PHE A 393 2.53 18.07 1.41
C PHE A 393 2.08 18.58 2.79
N LYS A 394 0.83 19.06 2.92
CA LYS A 394 0.29 19.50 4.20
C LYS A 394 0.30 18.38 5.24
N LEU A 395 -0.16 17.18 4.86
CA LEU A 395 -0.17 16.03 5.74
C LEU A 395 1.24 15.65 6.21
N GLU A 396 2.16 15.42 5.28
CA GLU A 396 3.49 14.90 5.58
C GLU A 396 4.42 15.93 6.21
N LYS A 397 4.39 17.18 5.73
CA LYS A 397 5.41 18.19 6.05
C LYS A 397 4.94 19.25 7.04
N VAL A 398 3.63 19.43 7.18
CA VAL A 398 3.07 20.40 8.13
C VAL A 398 2.51 19.69 9.35
N ILE A 399 1.57 18.76 9.16
CA ILE A 399 0.85 18.09 10.26
C ILE A 399 1.77 17.12 11.01
N TYR A 400 2.45 16.21 10.27
CA TYR A 400 3.39 15.24 10.88
C TYR A 400 4.84 15.75 10.99
N ASN A 401 5.07 17.06 10.82
CA ASN A 401 6.41 17.65 10.99
C ASN A 401 6.96 17.43 12.40
N ASP A 402 6.16 17.73 13.41
CA ASP A 402 6.47 17.50 14.81
C ASP A 402 5.21 17.19 15.64
N GLY A 403 5.40 16.73 16.88
CA GLY A 403 4.28 16.37 17.75
C GLY A 403 3.40 17.54 18.16
N ILE A 404 3.94 18.76 18.20
CA ILE A 404 3.19 19.98 18.54
C ILE A 404 2.25 20.34 17.40
N ALA A 405 2.73 20.24 16.15
CA ALA A 405 1.92 20.49 14.96
C ALA A 405 0.74 19.49 14.90
N LEU A 406 1.01 18.19 15.12
CA LEU A 406 -0.03 17.17 15.16
C LEU A 406 -1.06 17.42 16.28
N ARG A 407 -0.61 17.80 17.48
CA ARG A 407 -1.50 18.13 18.60
C ARG A 407 -2.37 19.34 18.27
N LYS A 408 -1.81 20.39 17.65
CA LYS A 408 -2.57 21.56 17.21
C LYS A 408 -3.66 21.17 16.21
N GLU A 409 -3.34 20.28 15.25
CA GLU A 409 -4.31 19.83 14.26
C GLU A 409 -5.46 19.03 14.91
N HIS A 410 -5.17 18.15 15.88
CA HIS A 410 -6.21 17.48 16.66
C HIS A 410 -7.13 18.47 17.37
N ASN A 411 -6.54 19.45 18.07
CA ASN A 411 -7.31 20.44 18.83
C ASN A 411 -8.14 21.36 17.88
N ALA A 412 -7.59 21.75 16.74
CA ALA A 412 -8.28 22.55 15.74
C ALA A 412 -9.50 21.83 15.16
N ASN A 413 -9.46 20.50 15.12
CA ASN A 413 -10.58 19.64 14.72
C ASN A 413 -11.50 19.25 15.89
N GLY A 414 -11.44 19.92 17.05
CA GLY A 414 -12.34 19.70 18.18
C GLY A 414 -12.02 18.47 19.05
N ASN A 415 -10.90 17.77 18.81
CA ASN A 415 -10.47 16.67 19.66
C ASN A 415 -9.81 17.19 20.94
N MET A 416 -10.08 16.53 22.06
CA MET A 416 -9.36 16.78 23.30
C MET A 416 -8.10 15.92 23.32
N THR A 417 -6.92 16.53 23.42
CA THR A 417 -5.65 15.76 23.43
C THR A 417 -5.04 15.71 24.83
N THR A 418 -4.37 14.59 25.15
CA THR A 418 -3.52 14.51 26.33
C THR A 418 -2.25 15.35 26.16
N GLU A 419 -1.46 15.49 27.21
CA GLU A 419 -0.12 16.02 27.09
C GLU A 419 0.71 15.14 26.13
N LEU A 420 1.61 15.80 25.40
CA LEU A 420 2.47 15.14 24.44
C LEU A 420 3.67 14.55 25.18
N GLU A 421 3.72 13.24 25.26
CA GLU A 421 4.86 12.52 25.80
C GLU A 421 5.69 11.91 24.66
N TYR A 422 7.01 12.10 24.70
CA TYR A 422 7.94 11.46 23.79
C TYR A 422 8.68 10.33 24.48
N GLU A 423 8.50 9.12 24.00
CA GLU A 423 9.23 7.95 24.45
C GLU A 423 10.24 7.48 23.41
N ARG A 424 11.52 7.48 23.78
CA ARG A 424 12.56 6.91 22.93
C ARG A 424 12.70 5.42 23.20
N LEU A 425 12.38 4.61 22.21
CA LEU A 425 12.56 3.16 22.24
C LEU A 425 13.91 2.78 21.61
N ASN A 426 14.65 1.86 22.24
CA ASN A 426 15.91 1.34 21.73
C ASN A 426 15.71 0.08 20.85
N GLU A 427 14.57 -0.55 20.97
CA GLU A 427 14.20 -1.73 20.22
C GLU A 427 13.79 -1.38 18.79
N THR A 428 14.12 -2.25 17.84
CA THR A 428 13.74 -2.13 16.44
C THR A 428 12.99 -3.38 16.01
N MET A 429 11.99 -3.19 15.14
CA MET A 429 11.21 -4.28 14.56
C MET A 429 11.65 -4.52 13.12
N ASN A 430 11.97 -5.76 12.79
CA ASN A 430 12.27 -6.15 11.42
C ASN A 430 10.97 -6.22 10.60
N LYS A 431 11.02 -5.80 9.33
CA LYS A 431 9.85 -5.90 8.44
C LYS A 431 9.62 -7.36 8.04
N ALA A 432 8.45 -7.90 8.35
CA ALA A 432 8.03 -9.25 7.96
C ALA A 432 8.14 -9.45 6.43
N GLY A 433 8.61 -10.62 6.03
CA GLY A 433 8.78 -10.97 4.61
C GLY A 433 9.87 -10.18 3.87
N LYS A 434 10.50 -9.20 4.48
CA LYS A 434 11.69 -8.58 3.94
C LYS A 434 12.86 -9.53 4.22
N LYS A 435 13.32 -10.26 3.21
CA LYS A 435 14.65 -10.88 3.29
C LYS A 435 15.60 -9.77 3.70
N LEU A 436 16.19 -9.91 4.88
CA LEU A 436 17.18 -8.96 5.40
C LEU A 436 18.19 -8.69 4.29
N SER A 437 18.32 -7.44 3.83
CA SER A 437 19.26 -7.14 2.76
C SER A 437 20.66 -7.53 3.22
N PHE A 438 21.54 -7.95 2.32
CA PHE A 438 22.89 -8.30 2.73
C PHE A 438 23.58 -7.15 3.47
N LYS A 439 23.35 -5.90 3.04
CA LYS A 439 23.88 -4.71 3.69
C LYS A 439 23.41 -4.58 5.14
N ASP A 440 22.09 -4.64 5.36
CA ASP A 440 21.51 -4.47 6.70
C ASP A 440 21.93 -5.62 7.62
N ALA A 441 21.91 -6.85 7.11
CA ALA A 441 22.40 -8.04 7.79
C ALA A 441 23.87 -7.92 8.21
N PHE A 442 24.74 -7.47 7.28
CA PHE A 442 26.16 -7.35 7.53
C PHE A 442 26.46 -6.25 8.55
N LEU A 443 25.81 -5.09 8.45
CA LEU A 443 25.97 -3.99 9.41
C LEU A 443 25.50 -4.41 10.80
N ARG A 444 24.36 -5.06 10.91
CA ARG A 444 23.82 -5.53 12.20
C ARG A 444 24.67 -6.65 12.80
N TYR A 445 25.11 -7.61 12.00
CA TYR A 445 26.03 -8.66 12.42
C TYR A 445 27.35 -8.07 12.96
N THR A 446 27.90 -7.07 12.26
CA THR A 446 29.12 -6.37 12.68
C THR A 446 28.94 -5.67 14.01
N GLU A 447 27.82 -4.97 14.21
CA GLU A 447 27.49 -4.26 15.45
C GLU A 447 27.36 -5.24 16.64
N LEU A 448 26.65 -6.35 16.44
CA LEU A 448 26.48 -7.38 17.50
C LEU A 448 27.82 -7.99 17.91
N LEU A 449 28.70 -8.32 16.95
CA LEU A 449 30.01 -8.90 17.24
C LEU A 449 30.97 -7.88 17.89
N GLN A 450 30.94 -6.61 17.46
CA GLN A 450 31.77 -5.56 18.08
C GLN A 450 31.37 -5.30 19.53
N ASN A 451 30.10 -5.46 19.88
CA ASN A 451 29.61 -5.33 21.25
C ASN A 451 29.75 -6.64 22.06
N MET A 452 30.40 -7.67 21.52
CA MET A 452 30.54 -9.00 22.11
C MET A 452 29.21 -9.67 22.52
N VAL A 453 28.13 -9.37 21.81
CA VAL A 453 26.78 -9.89 22.08
C VAL A 453 26.44 -10.97 21.05
N ILE A 454 26.53 -12.23 21.44
CA ILE A 454 25.97 -13.36 20.67
C ILE A 454 24.56 -13.61 21.18
N THR A 455 23.58 -13.40 20.33
CA THR A 455 22.15 -13.52 20.66
C THR A 455 21.45 -14.42 19.65
N PRO A 456 20.22 -14.87 19.92
CA PRO A 456 19.38 -15.53 18.92
C PRO A 456 19.23 -14.73 17.62
N GLU A 457 19.35 -13.38 17.68
CA GLU A 457 19.38 -12.50 16.51
C GLU A 457 20.59 -12.77 15.62
N THR A 458 21.76 -13.06 16.20
CA THR A 458 22.97 -13.40 15.43
C THR A 458 22.75 -14.67 14.61
N ASP A 459 22.15 -15.70 15.22
CA ASP A 459 21.84 -16.97 14.54
C ASP A 459 20.82 -16.79 13.42
N GLU A 460 19.81 -15.95 13.65
CA GLU A 460 18.81 -15.61 12.61
C GLU A 460 19.43 -14.87 11.44
N ILE A 461 20.31 -13.89 11.68
CA ILE A 461 21.04 -13.17 10.62
C ILE A 461 21.85 -14.16 9.78
N VAL A 462 22.56 -15.07 10.43
CA VAL A 462 23.38 -16.08 9.75
C VAL A 462 22.52 -17.05 8.94
N ARG A 463 21.37 -17.45 9.47
CA ARG A 463 20.41 -18.33 8.79
C ARG A 463 19.86 -17.68 7.52
N VAL A 464 19.48 -16.39 7.59
CA VAL A 464 18.86 -15.65 6.47
C VAL A 464 19.90 -15.19 5.44
N GLN A 465 21.11 -14.83 5.88
CA GLN A 465 22.20 -14.32 5.06
C GLN A 465 23.54 -15.00 5.38
N PRO A 466 23.73 -16.29 5.01
CA PRO A 466 24.94 -17.05 5.37
C PRO A 466 26.25 -16.41 4.89
N LEU A 467 26.20 -15.60 3.82
CA LEU A 467 27.36 -14.91 3.26
C LEU A 467 27.97 -13.86 4.22
N VAL A 468 27.20 -13.40 5.23
CA VAL A 468 27.63 -12.40 6.21
C VAL A 468 28.86 -12.90 7.00
N VAL A 469 28.85 -14.17 7.41
CA VAL A 469 29.94 -14.78 8.21
C VAL A 469 31.27 -14.77 7.45
N PRO A 470 31.40 -15.38 6.26
CA PRO A 470 32.65 -15.35 5.52
C PRO A 470 33.04 -13.94 5.07
N ALA A 471 32.09 -13.07 4.76
CA ALA A 471 32.36 -11.69 4.42
C ALA A 471 33.00 -10.91 5.59
N TYR A 472 32.49 -11.09 6.81
CA TYR A 472 33.03 -10.45 8.00
C TYR A 472 34.43 -10.99 8.37
N HIS A 473 34.57 -12.31 8.48
CA HIS A 473 35.81 -12.92 8.96
C HIS A 473 36.95 -12.94 7.94
N LYS A 474 36.65 -13.08 6.63
CA LYS A 474 37.67 -13.20 5.58
C LYS A 474 37.96 -11.89 4.86
N LEU A 475 36.97 -11.02 4.64
CA LEU A 475 37.17 -9.75 3.92
C LEU A 475 37.32 -8.56 4.87
N GLY A 476 36.63 -8.59 6.01
CA GLY A 476 36.56 -7.46 6.95
C GLY A 476 35.62 -6.35 6.51
N THR A 477 35.28 -5.46 7.46
CA THR A 477 34.28 -4.41 7.28
C THR A 477 34.63 -3.40 6.18
N ASP A 478 35.91 -3.00 6.09
CA ASP A 478 36.34 -1.98 5.14
C ASP A 478 36.30 -2.48 3.69
N LYS A 479 36.71 -3.73 3.48
CA LYS A 479 36.64 -4.34 2.15
C LYS A 479 35.20 -4.54 1.70
N VAL A 480 34.31 -5.03 2.56
CA VAL A 480 32.89 -5.19 2.25
C VAL A 480 32.24 -3.83 1.95
N ARG A 481 32.60 -2.78 2.70
CA ARG A 481 32.15 -1.40 2.44
C ARG A 481 32.63 -0.89 1.08
N SER A 482 33.89 -1.13 0.72
CA SER A 482 34.46 -0.74 -0.58
C SER A 482 33.76 -1.43 -1.76
N LEU A 483 33.26 -2.64 -1.55
CA LEU A 483 32.45 -3.42 -2.50
C LEU A 483 30.96 -3.02 -2.50
N ARG A 484 30.60 -1.91 -1.80
CA ARG A 484 29.23 -1.35 -1.70
C ARG A 484 28.16 -2.38 -1.29
N TYR A 485 28.54 -3.40 -0.51
CA TYR A 485 27.68 -4.48 -0.04
C TYR A 485 27.01 -5.29 -1.17
N ILE A 486 27.58 -5.29 -2.37
CA ILE A 486 27.05 -6.04 -3.53
C ILE A 486 27.45 -7.50 -3.38
N LYS A 487 26.45 -8.40 -3.18
CA LYS A 487 26.67 -9.84 -2.94
C LYS A 487 27.60 -10.49 -3.96
N THR A 488 27.33 -10.30 -5.25
CA THR A 488 28.15 -10.88 -6.33
C THR A 488 29.59 -10.40 -6.31
N ALA A 489 29.84 -9.15 -5.93
CA ALA A 489 31.19 -8.61 -5.79
C ALA A 489 31.91 -9.20 -4.56
N ILE A 490 31.18 -9.41 -3.47
CA ILE A 490 31.68 -10.03 -2.24
C ILE A 490 32.00 -11.50 -2.47
N GLU A 491 31.13 -12.24 -3.13
CA GLU A 491 31.36 -13.65 -3.52
C GLU A 491 32.59 -13.77 -4.41
N LYS A 492 32.74 -12.90 -5.41
CA LYS A 492 33.93 -12.83 -6.26
C LYS A 492 35.21 -12.56 -5.44
N ALA A 493 35.15 -11.63 -4.50
CA ALA A 493 36.29 -11.29 -3.65
C ALA A 493 36.67 -12.45 -2.71
N LEU A 494 35.71 -13.17 -2.15
CA LEU A 494 35.94 -14.36 -1.34
C LEU A 494 36.54 -15.50 -2.14
N ILE A 495 36.05 -15.74 -3.35
CA ILE A 495 36.60 -16.73 -4.29
C ILE A 495 38.05 -16.33 -4.67
N SER A 496 38.32 -15.05 -4.93
CA SER A 496 39.68 -14.55 -5.23
C SER A 496 40.65 -14.78 -4.08
N LEU A 497 40.26 -14.59 -2.83
CA LEU A 497 41.11 -14.88 -1.67
C LEU A 497 41.45 -16.37 -1.49
N GLU A 498 40.58 -17.26 -1.94
CA GLU A 498 40.79 -18.70 -1.91
C GLU A 498 41.61 -19.21 -3.12
N SER A 499 41.90 -18.34 -4.13
CA SER A 499 42.26 -18.79 -5.48
C SER A 499 43.75 -18.69 -5.84
N ASP A 500 44.63 -18.30 -4.97
CA ASP A 500 46.05 -18.20 -5.34
C ASP A 500 46.74 -19.56 -5.59
N LYS A 501 46.02 -20.68 -5.56
CA LYS A 501 46.60 -22.01 -5.87
C LYS A 501 45.84 -22.91 -6.84
N ASN A 502 44.62 -22.60 -7.34
CA ASN A 502 43.91 -23.53 -8.22
C ASN A 502 42.83 -22.92 -9.12
N ARG A 503 43.16 -21.96 -9.98
CA ARG A 503 42.24 -21.35 -10.97
C ARG A 503 41.56 -22.39 -11.84
N ASP A 504 42.31 -23.35 -12.38
CA ASP A 504 41.77 -24.40 -13.26
C ASP A 504 40.88 -25.38 -12.52
N THR A 505 41.20 -25.73 -11.28
CA THR A 505 40.38 -26.58 -10.42
C THR A 505 38.98 -25.97 -10.18
N LYS A 506 38.93 -24.66 -9.95
CA LYS A 506 37.67 -23.95 -9.74
C LYS A 506 36.83 -23.81 -11.01
N ILE A 507 37.47 -23.55 -12.14
CA ILE A 507 36.80 -23.55 -13.45
C ILE A 507 36.15 -24.91 -13.67
N VAL A 508 36.86 -26.01 -13.44
CA VAL A 508 36.35 -27.37 -13.59
C VAL A 508 35.20 -27.64 -12.62
N GLN A 509 35.26 -27.19 -11.36
CA GLN A 509 34.17 -27.33 -10.38
C GLN A 509 32.89 -26.63 -10.84
N ILE A 510 33.00 -25.41 -11.38
CA ILE A 510 31.85 -24.65 -11.87
C ILE A 510 31.27 -25.32 -13.11
N LEU A 511 32.12 -25.63 -14.09
CA LEU A 511 31.71 -26.24 -15.35
C LEU A 511 31.10 -27.64 -15.16
N SER A 512 31.61 -28.46 -14.22
CA SER A 512 31.11 -29.81 -13.95
C SER A 512 29.69 -29.84 -13.36
N LYS A 513 29.17 -28.71 -12.89
CA LYS A 513 27.75 -28.60 -12.47
C LYS A 513 26.81 -28.62 -13.67
N GLN A 514 27.24 -28.07 -14.80
CA GLN A 514 26.42 -27.94 -16.01
C GLN A 514 26.85 -28.96 -17.09
N ILE A 515 28.15 -29.19 -17.25
CA ILE A 515 28.69 -30.08 -18.27
C ILE A 515 28.68 -31.52 -17.76
N LYS A 516 27.88 -32.36 -18.42
CA LYS A 516 27.83 -33.81 -18.24
C LYS A 516 28.51 -34.50 -19.44
N THR A 517 28.58 -35.83 -19.43
CA THR A 517 29.01 -36.61 -20.59
C THR A 517 28.03 -36.45 -21.74
N GLY A 518 28.52 -36.25 -22.96
CA GLY A 518 27.66 -36.10 -24.16
C GLY A 518 28.05 -34.95 -25.05
N PHE A 519 27.20 -34.69 -26.06
CA PHE A 519 27.41 -33.60 -27.02
C PHE A 519 26.77 -32.30 -26.55
N PHE A 520 27.56 -31.21 -26.63
CA PHE A 520 27.06 -29.86 -26.37
C PHE A 520 27.53 -28.89 -27.47
N SER A 521 26.69 -27.89 -27.76
CA SER A 521 26.97 -26.92 -28.82
C SER A 521 28.10 -25.95 -28.41
N ASN A 522 28.79 -25.39 -29.42
CA ASN A 522 29.78 -24.33 -29.17
C ASN A 522 29.18 -23.10 -28.47
N ALA A 523 27.88 -22.85 -28.65
CA ALA A 523 27.18 -21.74 -28.03
C ALA A 523 27.01 -21.96 -26.53
N ASP A 524 26.51 -23.15 -26.15
CA ASP A 524 26.32 -23.55 -24.75
C ASP A 524 27.66 -23.56 -23.99
N ILE A 525 28.68 -24.20 -24.58
CA ILE A 525 30.03 -24.27 -24.02
C ILE A 525 30.60 -22.86 -23.77
N LYS A 526 30.48 -21.95 -24.75
CA LYS A 526 30.93 -20.56 -24.56
C LYS A 526 30.16 -19.84 -23.46
N SER A 527 28.85 -20.08 -23.37
CA SER A 527 28.03 -19.48 -22.33
C SER A 527 28.47 -19.93 -20.93
N TRP A 528 28.69 -21.23 -20.73
CA TRP A 528 29.12 -21.78 -19.45
C TRP A 528 30.55 -21.37 -19.06
N ILE A 529 31.48 -21.33 -20.03
CA ILE A 529 32.85 -20.82 -19.77
C ILE A 529 32.78 -19.33 -19.40
N ARG A 530 31.94 -18.53 -20.07
CA ARG A 530 31.77 -17.10 -19.75
C ARG A 530 31.22 -16.94 -18.33
N GLU A 531 30.19 -17.70 -17.96
CA GLU A 531 29.64 -17.71 -16.62
C GLU A 531 30.70 -18.09 -15.56
N ALA A 532 31.49 -19.13 -15.83
CA ALA A 532 32.57 -19.52 -14.94
C ALA A 532 33.63 -18.43 -14.82
N TYR A 533 33.98 -17.74 -15.91
CA TYR A 533 34.93 -16.63 -15.92
C TYR A 533 34.38 -15.41 -15.17
N ASP A 534 33.10 -15.08 -15.36
CA ASP A 534 32.43 -14.00 -14.66
C ASP A 534 32.37 -14.24 -13.14
N ILE A 535 32.05 -15.49 -12.73
CA ILE A 535 32.07 -15.88 -11.31
C ILE A 535 33.47 -15.74 -10.71
N LEU A 536 34.53 -16.07 -11.47
CA LEU A 536 35.91 -16.07 -11.01
C LEU A 536 36.62 -14.74 -11.25
N GLY A 537 35.92 -13.73 -11.82
CA GLY A 537 36.54 -12.43 -12.15
C GLY A 537 37.58 -12.49 -13.24
N ILE A 538 37.53 -13.48 -14.15
CA ILE A 538 38.47 -13.67 -15.24
C ILE A 538 38.04 -12.82 -16.44
N THR A 539 38.91 -11.95 -16.92
CA THR A 539 38.61 -11.02 -18.05
C THR A 539 39.05 -11.55 -19.42
N ASP A 540 39.57 -12.79 -19.48
CA ASP A 540 40.04 -13.40 -20.71
C ASP A 540 38.91 -13.62 -21.74
N LYS A 541 39.28 -13.58 -23.02
CA LYS A 541 38.34 -13.82 -24.12
C LYS A 541 37.93 -15.29 -24.16
N VAL A 542 36.62 -15.58 -24.06
CA VAL A 542 36.06 -16.94 -24.05
C VAL A 542 36.00 -17.53 -25.45
N LYS A 543 36.55 -18.77 -25.60
CA LYS A 543 36.48 -19.59 -26.80
C LYS A 543 35.95 -20.98 -26.43
N ALA A 544 35.09 -21.60 -27.28
CA ALA A 544 34.63 -22.97 -27.04
C ALA A 544 35.79 -23.98 -27.02
N THR A 545 36.86 -23.70 -27.76
CA THR A 545 38.13 -24.49 -27.78
C THR A 545 38.87 -24.51 -26.43
N ASP A 546 38.57 -23.56 -25.54
CA ASP A 546 39.21 -23.54 -24.22
C ASP A 546 38.74 -24.72 -23.34
N LEU A 547 37.60 -25.36 -23.68
CA LEU A 547 37.10 -26.51 -22.97
C LEU A 547 38.10 -27.68 -22.91
N ASP A 548 38.92 -27.84 -23.97
CA ASP A 548 39.93 -28.89 -24.02
C ASP A 548 41.05 -28.74 -22.95
N LYS A 549 41.19 -27.57 -22.33
CA LYS A 549 42.09 -27.38 -21.19
C LYS A 549 41.66 -28.15 -19.96
N TRP A 550 40.33 -28.36 -19.78
CA TRP A 550 39.71 -28.85 -18.54
C TRP A 550 38.98 -30.18 -18.69
N PHE A 551 38.53 -30.51 -19.90
CA PHE A 551 37.76 -31.74 -20.17
C PHE A 551 38.41 -32.55 -21.29
N ASP A 552 38.37 -33.88 -21.16
CA ASP A 552 38.61 -34.80 -22.27
C ASP A 552 37.41 -34.69 -23.23
N CYS A 553 37.61 -34.08 -24.39
CA CYS A 553 36.57 -33.83 -25.36
C CYS A 553 37.11 -33.88 -26.80
N LYS A 554 36.22 -34.09 -27.77
CA LYS A 554 36.52 -34.06 -29.21
C LYS A 554 35.56 -33.15 -29.95
N PRO A 555 36.01 -32.32 -30.93
CA PRO A 555 35.15 -31.60 -31.83
C PRO A 555 34.16 -32.58 -32.52
N ALA A 556 32.87 -32.23 -32.54
CA ALA A 556 31.83 -33.01 -33.17
C ALA A 556 30.80 -32.08 -33.83
N ALA A 557 30.01 -32.65 -34.76
CA ALA A 557 28.86 -31.98 -35.31
C ALA A 557 27.69 -32.94 -35.33
N LYS A 558 26.51 -32.50 -34.83
CA LYS A 558 25.27 -33.30 -34.84
C LYS A 558 24.17 -32.58 -35.60
N TRP A 559 23.29 -33.34 -36.21
CA TRP A 559 22.10 -32.85 -36.86
C TRP A 559 21.00 -32.69 -35.82
N ILE A 560 20.60 -31.47 -35.51
CA ILE A 560 19.59 -31.15 -34.51
C ILE A 560 18.66 -30.10 -35.12
N ASP A 561 17.35 -30.29 -35.01
CA ASP A 561 16.29 -29.37 -35.50
C ASP A 561 16.53 -28.89 -36.95
N SER A 562 16.81 -29.84 -37.85
CA SER A 562 17.03 -29.60 -39.29
C SER A 562 18.26 -28.69 -39.61
N LYS A 563 19.22 -28.59 -38.69
CA LYS A 563 20.50 -27.84 -38.86
C LYS A 563 21.70 -28.64 -38.34
N THR A 564 22.86 -28.45 -38.98
CA THR A 564 24.11 -28.99 -38.44
C THR A 564 24.65 -28.08 -37.33
N VAL A 565 24.64 -28.57 -36.11
CA VAL A 565 25.17 -27.87 -34.93
C VAL A 565 26.58 -28.34 -34.66
N LYS A 566 27.56 -27.44 -34.64
CA LYS A 566 28.94 -27.71 -34.28
C LYS A 566 29.14 -27.58 -32.77
N GLY A 567 29.87 -28.48 -32.15
CA GLY A 567 30.14 -28.54 -30.72
C GLY A 567 31.28 -29.50 -30.36
N TYR A 568 31.19 -30.02 -29.14
CA TYR A 568 32.11 -31.02 -28.62
C TYR A 568 31.37 -32.20 -28.00
N GLU A 569 31.88 -33.43 -28.24
CA GLU A 569 31.55 -34.61 -27.48
C GLU A 569 32.46 -34.66 -26.26
N ILE A 570 31.89 -34.61 -25.05
CA ILE A 570 32.61 -34.49 -23.78
C ILE A 570 32.56 -35.84 -23.07
N TYR A 571 33.69 -36.30 -22.58
CA TYR A 571 33.85 -37.62 -21.97
C TYR A 571 33.97 -37.52 -20.44
N ARG A 572 34.86 -36.68 -19.92
CA ARG A 572 35.09 -36.49 -18.47
C ARG A 572 35.91 -35.22 -18.20
N PRO A 573 35.86 -34.69 -16.98
CA PRO A 573 36.82 -33.66 -16.56
C PRO A 573 38.25 -34.24 -16.44
N LYS A 574 39.25 -33.47 -16.81
CA LYS A 574 40.69 -33.81 -16.65
C LYS A 574 41.16 -33.73 -15.19
N ILE A 575 40.46 -32.98 -14.37
CA ILE A 575 40.71 -32.82 -12.94
C ILE A 575 39.59 -33.51 -12.17
N VAL A 576 39.96 -34.55 -11.42
CA VAL A 576 39.02 -35.31 -10.57
C VAL A 576 39.15 -34.81 -9.13
N PHE A 577 38.02 -34.44 -8.54
CA PHE A 577 37.96 -34.05 -7.12
C PHE A 577 37.81 -35.33 -6.29
N LYS A 578 38.75 -35.55 -5.33
CA LYS A 578 38.61 -36.58 -4.31
C LYS A 578 37.72 -36.12 -3.16
#